data_25485bae6131b29bcc9bcad6d14f5d6e
#
_entry.id   25485bae6131b29bcc9bcad6d14f5d6e
#
_cell.length_a   1.000
_cell.length_b   1.000
_cell.length_c   1.000
_cell.angle_alpha   90.00
_cell.angle_beta   90.00
_cell.angle_gamma   90.00
#
_symmetry.space_group_name_H-M   'P 1'
#
loop_
_entity.id
_entity.type
_entity.pdbx_description
1 polymer ?
#
loop_
_entity_poly.entity_id
_entity_poly.type
_entity_poly.pdbx_seq_one_letter_code
_entity_poly.pdbx_strand_id
1 'polypeptide(L)'
;MIPRTEMVVFAGDMNGHVGSSNVGYDGTHGGFGYGSRNTDGSRIFEFADGLNLVICNTLFTKQEAKLVTYVAGPVKSTVDYIMVRQEDKTKVRNVTVISNDECVPKHKLLVMDMWFKAAKRRRRKFEPRVRV
;
A
#
# COMPACT_ATOMS: atom_id res chain seq x y z
N MET A 1 18.00 6.39 -15.02
CA MET A 1 16.83 5.57 -15.43
C MET A 1 16.92 4.22 -14.77
N ILE A 2 15.81 3.75 -14.25
CA ILE A 2 15.76 2.45 -13.58
C ILE A 2 15.50 1.38 -14.64
N PRO A 3 16.33 0.33 -14.73
CA PRO A 3 16.13 -0.74 -15.71
C PRO A 3 14.77 -1.45 -15.50
N ARG A 4 14.17 -1.89 -16.59
CA ARG A 4 12.88 -2.61 -16.54
C ARG A 4 12.98 -3.96 -15.83
N THR A 5 14.19 -4.52 -15.75
CA THR A 5 14.43 -5.77 -15.04
C THR A 5 14.41 -5.61 -13.53
N GLU A 6 14.50 -4.38 -13.05
CA GLU A 6 14.46 -4.08 -11.63
C GLU A 6 13.05 -3.72 -11.18
N MET A 7 12.70 -4.19 -10.00
CA MET A 7 11.44 -3.83 -9.40
C MET A 7 11.61 -2.60 -8.54
N VAL A 8 10.74 -1.62 -8.74
CA VAL A 8 10.75 -0.38 -7.95
C VAL A 8 9.61 -0.43 -6.96
N VAL A 9 9.92 -0.19 -5.70
CA VAL A 9 8.94 -0.15 -4.63
C VAL A 9 9.04 1.20 -3.92
N PHE A 10 7.92 1.91 -3.85
CA PHE A 10 7.78 3.09 -3.02
C PHE A 10 6.97 2.71 -1.79
N ALA A 11 7.49 2.99 -0.61
CA ALA A 11 6.80 2.63 0.62
C ALA A 11 7.01 3.68 1.69
N GLY A 12 5.98 3.92 2.48
CA GLY A 12 6.07 4.81 3.63
C GLY A 12 4.78 5.52 3.95
N ASP A 13 4.87 6.42 4.92
CA ASP A 13 3.77 7.29 5.33
C ASP A 13 3.60 8.39 4.29
N MET A 14 2.42 8.46 3.69
CA MET A 14 2.08 9.48 2.68
C MET A 14 1.04 10.46 3.20
N ASN A 15 0.67 10.31 4.46
CA ASN A 15 -0.18 11.23 5.20
C ASN A 15 -1.45 11.64 4.45
N GLY A 16 -2.12 10.68 3.82
CA GLY A 16 -3.36 10.92 3.10
C GLY A 16 -4.20 9.65 3.04
N HIS A 17 -5.49 9.81 2.80
CA HIS A 17 -6.45 8.71 2.76
C HIS A 17 -6.91 8.47 1.34
N VAL A 18 -6.55 7.32 0.75
CA VAL A 18 -7.01 6.97 -0.60
C VAL A 18 -8.40 6.34 -0.60
N GLY A 19 -8.83 5.78 0.54
CA GLY A 19 -10.16 5.23 0.70
C GLY A 19 -10.38 3.91 -0.04
N SER A 20 -11.65 3.50 -0.10
CA SER A 20 -12.06 2.22 -0.66
C SER A 20 -12.48 2.31 -2.14
N SER A 21 -12.64 3.51 -2.70
CA SER A 21 -13.12 3.69 -4.06
C SER A 21 -11.99 3.96 -5.04
N ASN A 22 -12.07 3.35 -6.21
CA ASN A 22 -11.12 3.57 -7.30
C ASN A 22 -11.67 4.43 -8.43
N VAL A 23 -12.76 5.14 -8.19
CA VAL A 23 -13.41 5.96 -9.23
C VAL A 23 -12.41 6.96 -9.83
N GLY A 24 -12.22 6.87 -11.15
CA GLY A 24 -11.27 7.70 -11.87
C GLY A 24 -9.84 7.21 -11.88
N TYR A 25 -9.52 6.17 -11.11
CA TYR A 25 -8.14 5.67 -10.91
C TYR A 25 -8.06 4.15 -10.83
N ASP A 26 -8.80 3.47 -11.68
CA ASP A 26 -8.89 2.00 -11.63
C ASP A 26 -7.58 1.27 -11.94
N GLY A 27 -6.64 1.91 -12.65
CA GLY A 27 -5.30 1.35 -12.84
C GLY A 27 -4.38 1.56 -11.64
N THR A 28 -4.68 2.54 -10.80
CA THR A 28 -3.85 2.95 -9.66
C THR A 28 -4.34 2.35 -8.35
N HIS A 29 -5.65 2.13 -8.23
CA HIS A 29 -6.32 1.63 -7.04
C HIS A 29 -7.11 0.39 -7.39
N GLY A 30 -6.94 -0.67 -6.61
CA GLY A 30 -7.55 -1.96 -6.91
C GLY A 30 -9.02 -2.11 -6.48
N GLY A 31 -9.57 -1.14 -5.76
CA GLY A 31 -10.98 -1.14 -5.37
C GLY A 31 -11.25 -1.50 -3.93
N PHE A 32 -10.21 -1.77 -3.12
CA PHE A 32 -10.36 -2.12 -1.71
C PHE A 32 -9.59 -1.13 -0.84
N GLY A 33 -10.07 -0.84 0.34
CA GLY A 33 -9.40 0.07 1.25
C GLY A 33 -10.27 0.43 2.44
N TYR A 34 -9.72 1.25 3.32
CA TYR A 34 -10.39 1.70 4.53
C TYR A 34 -10.83 3.15 4.38
N GLY A 35 -12.10 3.40 4.68
CA GLY A 35 -12.62 4.76 4.78
C GLY A 35 -12.84 5.46 3.43
N SER A 36 -12.86 6.77 3.48
CA SER A 36 -13.10 7.64 2.34
C SER A 36 -11.83 8.34 1.89
N ARG A 37 -11.79 8.71 0.61
CA ARG A 37 -10.69 9.49 0.06
C ARG A 37 -10.79 10.93 0.54
N ASN A 38 -9.68 11.50 0.98
CA ASN A 38 -9.58 12.93 1.29
C ASN A 38 -8.75 13.67 0.22
N THR A 39 -8.55 14.97 0.41
CA THR A 39 -7.80 15.80 -0.55
C THR A 39 -6.36 15.30 -0.72
N ASP A 40 -5.69 14.94 0.38
CA ASP A 40 -4.34 14.41 0.31
C ASP A 40 -4.30 13.05 -0.36
N GLY A 41 -5.34 12.23 -0.17
CA GLY A 41 -5.50 10.97 -0.90
C GLY A 41 -5.63 11.17 -2.40
N SER A 42 -6.33 12.21 -2.81
CA SER A 42 -6.42 12.57 -4.24
C SER A 42 -5.05 12.94 -4.80
N ARG A 43 -4.22 13.63 -4.02
CA ARG A 43 -2.85 13.95 -4.43
C ARG A 43 -1.98 12.70 -4.53
N ILE A 44 -2.18 11.73 -3.65
CA ILE A 44 -1.50 10.44 -3.73
C ILE A 44 -1.88 9.73 -5.03
N PHE A 45 -3.16 9.76 -5.41
CA PHE A 45 -3.62 9.19 -6.68
C PHE A 45 -2.97 9.87 -7.87
N GLU A 46 -2.91 11.19 -7.88
CA GLU A 46 -2.28 11.95 -8.97
C GLU A 46 -0.80 11.60 -9.10
N PHE A 47 -0.10 11.50 -7.98
CA PHE A 47 1.29 11.09 -7.95
C PHE A 47 1.47 9.69 -8.53
N ALA A 48 0.69 8.73 -8.04
CA ALA A 48 0.80 7.34 -8.45
C ALA A 48 0.42 7.16 -9.92
N ASP A 49 -0.68 7.79 -10.35
CA ASP A 49 -1.12 7.73 -11.74
C ASP A 49 -0.09 8.34 -12.68
N GLY A 50 0.47 9.48 -12.30
CA GLY A 50 1.48 10.17 -13.12
C GLY A 50 2.76 9.36 -13.30
N LEU A 51 3.10 8.50 -12.36
CA LEU A 51 4.27 7.62 -12.41
C LEU A 51 3.93 6.19 -12.82
N ASN A 52 2.69 5.95 -13.22
CA ASN A 52 2.19 4.63 -13.62
C ASN A 52 2.39 3.58 -12.52
N LEU A 53 2.09 3.96 -11.29
CA LEU A 53 2.17 3.09 -10.12
C LEU A 53 0.79 2.57 -9.73
N VAL A 54 0.78 1.46 -8.97
CA VAL A 54 -0.41 0.95 -8.33
C VAL A 54 -0.20 0.93 -6.82
N ILE A 55 -1.24 1.28 -6.07
CA ILE A 55 -1.24 1.26 -4.61
C ILE A 55 -1.57 -0.16 -4.15
N CYS A 56 -0.57 -0.89 -3.71
CA CYS A 56 -0.70 -2.32 -3.42
C CYS A 56 -1.67 -2.64 -2.27
N ASN A 57 -1.79 -1.74 -1.29
CA ASN A 57 -2.77 -1.87 -0.21
C ASN A 57 -4.19 -2.09 -0.72
N THR A 58 -4.50 -1.58 -1.89
CA THR A 58 -5.86 -1.54 -2.44
C THR A 58 -6.19 -2.72 -3.34
N LEU A 59 -5.27 -3.67 -3.48
CA LEU A 59 -5.41 -4.80 -4.40
C LEU A 59 -6.18 -5.98 -3.82
N PHE A 60 -6.33 -6.04 -2.49
CA PHE A 60 -6.86 -7.23 -1.83
C PHE A 60 -7.99 -6.88 -0.88
N THR A 61 -9.00 -7.75 -0.83
CA THR A 61 -10.05 -7.68 0.18
C THR A 61 -9.47 -8.12 1.52
N LYS A 62 -9.62 -7.28 2.54
CA LYS A 62 -9.15 -7.56 3.89
C LYS A 62 -10.17 -7.05 4.92
N GLN A 63 -10.12 -7.63 6.10
CA GLN A 63 -10.84 -7.06 7.24
C GLN A 63 -10.23 -5.71 7.61
N GLU A 64 -11.01 -4.85 8.22
CA GLU A 64 -10.59 -3.49 8.60
C GLU A 64 -9.25 -3.48 9.32
N ALA A 65 -9.04 -4.37 10.29
CA ALA A 65 -7.81 -4.41 11.08
C ALA A 65 -6.56 -4.69 10.24
N LYS A 66 -6.73 -5.24 9.04
CA LYS A 66 -5.62 -5.54 8.12
C LYS A 66 -5.42 -4.44 7.08
N LEU A 67 -6.26 -3.42 7.09
CA LEU A 67 -6.18 -2.26 6.19
C LEU A 67 -5.71 -1.00 6.91
N VAL A 68 -6.00 -0.89 8.19
CA VAL A 68 -5.66 0.28 9.00
C VAL A 68 -4.18 0.25 9.37
N THR A 69 -3.45 1.30 9.02
CA THR A 69 -2.01 1.37 9.26
C THR A 69 -1.63 2.30 10.41
N TYR A 70 -2.55 3.14 10.87
CA TYR A 70 -2.28 4.07 11.96
C TYR A 70 -3.47 4.12 12.91
N VAL A 71 -3.19 4.03 14.21
CA VAL A 71 -4.21 4.09 15.24
C VAL A 71 -3.79 5.11 16.30
N ALA A 72 -4.71 6.01 16.65
CA ALA A 72 -4.53 6.99 17.71
C ALA A 72 -5.83 7.05 18.53
N GLY A 73 -5.90 6.28 19.63
CA GLY A 73 -7.12 6.15 20.43
C GLY A 73 -8.25 5.58 19.59
N PRO A 74 -9.41 6.27 19.51
CA PRO A 74 -10.52 5.81 18.66
C PRO A 74 -10.31 6.11 17.18
N VAL A 75 -9.29 6.91 16.82
CA VAL A 75 -9.04 7.30 15.44
C VAL A 75 -8.24 6.22 14.74
N LYS A 76 -8.76 5.77 13.59
CA LYS A 76 -8.12 4.78 12.74
C LYS A 76 -8.00 5.34 11.34
N SER A 77 -6.87 5.07 10.68
CA SER A 77 -6.66 5.52 9.31
C SER A 77 -5.67 4.65 8.57
N THR A 78 -5.66 4.77 7.25
CA THR A 78 -4.63 4.22 6.40
C THR A 78 -3.88 5.39 5.80
N VAL A 79 -2.61 5.53 6.16
CA VAL A 79 -1.74 6.62 5.68
C VAL A 79 -0.42 6.10 5.15
N ASP A 80 -0.14 4.82 5.35
CA ASP A 80 1.07 4.16 4.93
C ASP A 80 0.76 3.28 3.74
N TYR A 81 1.52 3.40 2.68
CA TYR A 81 1.24 2.73 1.42
C TYR A 81 2.48 2.10 0.83
N ILE A 82 2.26 1.03 0.07
CA ILE A 82 3.28 0.40 -0.76
C ILE A 82 2.82 0.53 -2.20
N MET A 83 3.68 1.05 -3.05
CA MET A 83 3.40 1.22 -4.47
C MET A 83 4.46 0.53 -5.31
N VAL A 84 4.01 -0.08 -6.40
CA VAL A 84 4.89 -0.66 -7.42
C VAL A 84 4.43 -0.16 -8.78
N ARG A 85 5.24 -0.37 -9.81
CA ARG A 85 4.79 -0.07 -11.17
C ARG A 85 3.57 -0.91 -11.52
N GLN A 86 2.64 -0.35 -12.27
CA GLN A 86 1.44 -1.10 -12.67
C GLN A 86 1.79 -2.39 -13.42
N GLU A 87 2.87 -2.38 -14.18
CA GLU A 87 3.36 -3.56 -14.89
C GLU A 87 3.83 -4.68 -13.95
N ASP A 88 4.15 -4.35 -12.70
CA ASP A 88 4.59 -5.31 -11.69
C ASP A 88 3.46 -5.77 -10.76
N LYS A 89 2.25 -5.31 -11.00
CA LYS A 89 1.09 -5.63 -10.17
C LYS A 89 0.88 -7.12 -9.96
N THR A 90 1.09 -7.92 -11.00
CA THR A 90 0.88 -9.37 -10.93
C THR A 90 1.91 -10.09 -10.07
N LYS A 91 3.01 -9.43 -9.73
CA LYS A 91 4.02 -9.99 -8.84
C LYS A 91 3.66 -9.84 -7.38
N VAL A 92 2.70 -8.98 -7.06
CA VAL A 92 2.25 -8.75 -5.68
C VAL A 92 1.27 -9.84 -5.30
N ARG A 93 1.58 -10.59 -4.26
CA ARG A 93 0.77 -11.72 -3.82
C ARG A 93 -0.17 -11.39 -2.69
N ASN A 94 0.29 -10.54 -1.78
CA ASN A 94 -0.50 -10.16 -0.62
C ASN A 94 0.07 -8.90 0.01
N VAL A 95 -0.81 -8.10 0.57
CA VAL A 95 -0.45 -6.95 1.40
C VAL A 95 -1.33 -6.99 2.62
N THR A 96 -0.74 -6.92 3.80
CA THR A 96 -1.49 -6.95 5.04
C THR A 96 -0.81 -6.14 6.12
N VAL A 97 -1.58 -5.73 7.10
CA VAL A 97 -1.09 -5.03 8.29
C VAL A 97 -0.92 -6.04 9.41
N ILE A 98 0.23 -6.01 10.07
CA ILE A 98 0.47 -6.81 11.26
C ILE A 98 0.17 -5.93 12.46
N SER A 99 -0.85 -6.31 13.23
CA SER A 99 -1.23 -5.59 14.44
C SER A 99 -0.36 -6.03 15.60
N ASN A 100 -0.13 -5.09 16.51
CA ASN A 100 0.40 -5.42 17.82
C ASN A 100 -0.52 -4.83 18.88
N ASP A 101 -0.36 -5.27 20.13
CA ASP A 101 -1.28 -4.97 21.20
C ASP A 101 -0.92 -3.70 21.99
N GLU A 102 -0.05 -2.88 21.47
CA GLU A 102 0.32 -1.65 22.17
C GLU A 102 -0.77 -0.60 22.06
N CYS A 103 -1.01 0.11 23.15
CA CYS A 103 -2.09 1.08 23.28
C CYS A 103 -1.72 2.49 22.90
N VAL A 104 -0.45 2.74 22.55
CA VAL A 104 0.01 4.09 22.18
C VAL A 104 -0.24 4.38 20.72
N PRO A 105 -0.46 5.65 20.35
CA PRO A 105 -0.61 6.02 18.95
C PRO A 105 0.62 5.63 18.16
N LYS A 106 0.42 4.91 17.06
CA LYS A 106 1.55 4.55 16.21
C LYS A 106 1.12 3.95 14.89
N HIS A 107 2.07 3.89 14.00
CA HIS A 107 1.97 3.15 12.76
C HIS A 107 2.13 1.66 13.03
N LYS A 108 1.37 0.89 12.29
CA LYS A 108 1.47 -0.56 12.32
C LYS A 108 2.41 -1.01 11.19
N LEU A 109 2.89 -2.23 11.29
CA LEU A 109 3.76 -2.80 10.28
C LEU A 109 2.93 -3.24 9.06
N LEU A 110 3.25 -2.68 7.91
CA LEU A 110 2.64 -3.04 6.64
C LEU A 110 3.59 -3.99 5.91
N VAL A 111 3.09 -5.14 5.48
CA VAL A 111 3.90 -6.21 4.89
C VAL A 111 3.36 -6.56 3.52
N MET A 112 4.26 -6.71 2.57
CA MET A 112 3.93 -7.14 1.21
C MET A 112 4.69 -8.42 0.86
N ASP A 113 3.95 -9.45 0.44
CA ASP A 113 4.50 -10.66 -0.17
C ASP A 113 4.49 -10.49 -1.68
N MET A 114 5.59 -10.85 -2.32
CA MET A 114 5.69 -10.71 -3.76
C MET A 114 6.52 -11.82 -4.39
N TRP A 115 6.27 -12.10 -5.68
CA TRP A 115 7.09 -12.98 -6.48
C TRP A 115 8.13 -12.17 -7.23
N PHE A 116 9.39 -12.58 -7.12
CA PHE A 116 10.44 -12.05 -7.97
C PHE A 116 10.67 -13.00 -9.13
N LYS A 117 10.82 -12.42 -10.30
CA LYS A 117 11.15 -13.19 -11.49
C LYS A 117 12.65 -13.46 -11.53
N ALA A 118 13.15 -14.12 -10.51
CA ALA A 118 14.53 -14.58 -10.45
C ALA A 118 14.63 -15.99 -11.03
N ALA A 119 15.87 -16.44 -11.29
CA ALA A 119 16.12 -17.77 -11.85
C ALA A 119 15.45 -18.90 -11.05
N LYS A 120 15.23 -18.71 -9.77
CA LYS A 120 14.63 -19.71 -8.88
C LYS A 120 13.19 -19.39 -8.48
N ARG A 121 12.59 -18.33 -9.01
CA ARG A 121 11.21 -17.93 -8.74
C ARG A 121 10.87 -17.89 -7.26
N ARG A 122 11.72 -17.28 -6.46
CA ARG A 122 11.51 -17.21 -5.01
C ARG A 122 10.46 -16.20 -4.65
N ARG A 123 9.60 -16.57 -3.70
CA ARG A 123 8.75 -15.60 -3.03
C ARG A 123 9.58 -14.87 -1.99
N ARG A 124 9.43 -13.57 -1.92
CA ARG A 124 10.08 -12.75 -0.91
C ARG A 124 9.07 -11.88 -0.21
N LYS A 125 9.35 -11.59 1.04
CA LYS A 125 8.60 -10.62 1.83
C LYS A 125 9.30 -9.28 1.75
N PHE A 126 8.51 -8.25 1.60
CA PHE A 126 8.96 -6.88 1.71
C PHE A 126 8.28 -6.24 2.91
N GLU A 127 9.06 -5.76 3.87
CA GLU A 127 8.58 -5.21 5.13
C GLU A 127 9.09 -3.79 5.31
N PRO A 128 8.44 -2.80 4.68
CA PRO A 128 8.84 -1.43 4.88
C PRO A 128 8.55 -0.99 6.30
N ARG A 129 9.51 -0.34 6.92
CA ARG A 129 9.31 0.23 8.25
C ARG A 129 8.85 1.65 8.10
N VAL A 130 7.67 1.93 8.61
CA VAL A 130 7.12 3.26 8.60
C VAL A 130 7.47 3.94 9.92
N ARG A 131 7.93 5.17 9.83
CA ARG A 131 8.32 5.95 11.00
C ARG A 131 7.33 7.07 11.25
N VAL A 132 7.05 7.25 12.50
CA VAL A 132 6.21 8.35 12.95
C VAL A 132 7.02 9.64 13.00
#